data_a0f8e1071f860fb5912808b31db54715
#
_entry.id   a0f8e1071f860fb5912808b31db54715
#
_cell.length_a   1.000
_cell.length_b   1.000
_cell.length_c   1.000
_cell.angle_alpha   90.00
_cell.angle_beta   90.00
_cell.angle_gamma   90.00
#
_symmetry.space_group_name_H-M   'P 1'
#
loop_
_entity.id
_entity.type
_entity.pdbx_description
1 polymer ?
#
loop_
_entity_poly.entity_id
_entity_poly.type
_entity_poly.pdbx_seq_one_letter_code
_entity_poly.pdbx_strand_id
1 'polypeptide(L)'
;MLLGYKIFDKSLYSIDFEYNRVINTINPHSYVIAKNDKTFEKSLKSSDILLPDGIGIVWAEKFLNNHNIKKIAGFDLFLFLMEKLNNENGAVFFLGASQETLIKIKIKCNSEYPNVSLGCYSPPFKAVFTDEDSTKMCNEVNTFKPDVLFIGMTAPKQEKWIFNYKNQLNAKNICSIGAVFDFYAGNVNRAPKFIIRLGLEWLHRSMKSKRLFKRNFISNPKFILDTLKTKFFIKTIK
;
A
#
# COMPACT_ATOMS: atom_id res chain seq x y z
N MET A 1 -14.55 -3.40 13.35
CA MET A 1 -13.26 -2.64 13.31
C MET A 1 -12.17 -3.50 13.91
N LEU A 2 -11.03 -3.60 13.24
CA LEU A 2 -9.86 -4.35 13.71
C LEU A 2 -8.90 -3.41 14.44
N LEU A 3 -8.72 -3.58 15.76
CA LEU A 3 -7.77 -2.78 16.56
C LEU A 3 -7.88 -1.24 16.31
N GLY A 4 -9.09 -0.75 16.08
CA GLY A 4 -9.37 0.66 15.81
C GLY A 4 -9.29 1.10 14.34
N TYR A 5 -9.09 0.16 13.40
CA TYR A 5 -9.05 0.42 11.95
C TYR A 5 -10.26 -0.19 11.25
N LYS A 6 -10.81 0.53 10.27
CA LYS A 6 -11.85 0.02 9.36
C LYS A 6 -11.15 -0.69 8.20
N ILE A 7 -11.13 -2.03 8.25
CA ILE A 7 -10.48 -2.85 7.22
C ILE A 7 -11.48 -3.12 6.09
N PHE A 8 -10.99 -3.05 4.86
CA PHE A 8 -11.76 -3.44 3.68
C PHE A 8 -11.95 -4.96 3.65
N ASP A 9 -13.17 -5.40 3.51
CA ASP A 9 -13.60 -6.81 3.63
C ASP A 9 -14.28 -7.38 2.39
N LYS A 10 -14.32 -6.58 1.31
CA LYS A 10 -14.99 -6.93 0.06
C LYS A 10 -13.98 -7.31 -1.04
N SER A 11 -14.47 -7.56 -2.23
CA SER A 11 -13.64 -7.76 -3.43
C SER A 11 -13.20 -6.43 -4.02
N LEU A 12 -12.01 -6.39 -4.67
CA LEU A 12 -11.57 -5.24 -5.45
C LEU A 12 -12.59 -4.83 -6.52
N TYR A 13 -13.32 -5.78 -7.08
CA TYR A 13 -14.38 -5.54 -8.07
C TYR A 13 -15.58 -4.75 -7.52
N SER A 14 -15.74 -4.67 -6.19
CA SER A 14 -16.80 -3.88 -5.55
C SER A 14 -16.41 -2.43 -5.28
N ILE A 15 -15.17 -2.04 -5.57
CA ILE A 15 -14.70 -0.68 -5.39
C ILE A 15 -15.11 0.13 -6.61
N ASP A 16 -15.80 1.24 -6.34
CA ASP A 16 -16.05 2.26 -7.35
C ASP A 16 -14.80 3.17 -7.44
N PHE A 17 -14.12 3.12 -8.58
CA PHE A 17 -12.89 3.87 -8.84
C PHE A 17 -13.12 5.21 -9.56
N GLU A 18 -14.37 5.65 -9.74
CA GLU A 18 -14.70 6.92 -10.40
C GLU A 18 -14.59 8.15 -9.49
N TYR A 19 -14.48 7.95 -8.17
CA TYR A 19 -14.37 9.03 -7.19
C TYR A 19 -12.95 9.14 -6.62
N ASN A 20 -12.59 10.34 -6.20
CA ASN A 20 -11.32 10.59 -5.50
C ASN A 20 -11.21 9.74 -4.25
N ARG A 21 -10.38 8.70 -4.28
CA ARG A 21 -10.19 7.77 -3.17
C ARG A 21 -8.73 7.64 -2.79
N VAL A 22 -8.49 7.63 -1.50
CA VAL A 22 -7.20 7.24 -0.93
C VAL A 22 -7.26 5.78 -0.52
N ILE A 23 -6.44 4.96 -1.16
CA ILE A 23 -6.34 3.52 -0.93
C ILE A 23 -4.98 3.20 -0.34
N ASN A 24 -4.96 2.85 0.93
CA ASN A 24 -3.75 2.42 1.64
C ASN A 24 -3.82 0.94 2.00
N THR A 25 -2.68 0.39 2.38
CA THR A 25 -2.59 -0.99 2.90
C THR A 25 -2.19 -0.98 4.37
N ILE A 26 -2.67 -1.95 5.13
CA ILE A 26 -2.25 -2.17 6.52
C ILE A 26 -1.73 -3.59 6.71
N ASN A 27 -0.60 -3.72 7.40
CA ASN A 27 -0.02 -4.99 7.81
C ASN A 27 0.45 -4.92 9.27
N PRO A 28 0.86 -6.02 9.92
CA PRO A 28 1.30 -6.03 11.30
C PRO A 28 2.39 -5.00 11.62
N HIS A 29 3.32 -4.75 10.68
CA HIS A 29 4.37 -3.77 10.87
C HIS A 29 3.85 -2.32 10.84
N SER A 30 3.03 -1.97 9.84
CA SER A 30 2.44 -0.62 9.76
C SER A 30 1.53 -0.34 10.97
N TYR A 31 0.78 -1.33 11.46
CA TYR A 31 0.03 -1.22 12.71
C TYR A 31 0.93 -0.85 13.90
N VAL A 32 2.04 -1.57 14.09
CA VAL A 32 2.95 -1.33 15.22
C VAL A 32 3.63 0.04 15.13
N ILE A 33 3.99 0.50 13.92
CA ILE A 33 4.53 1.86 13.73
C ILE A 33 3.47 2.90 14.07
N ALA A 34 2.25 2.73 13.57
CA ALA A 34 1.16 3.68 13.77
C ALA A 34 0.80 3.90 15.25
N LYS A 35 1.01 2.91 16.12
CA LYS A 35 0.85 3.08 17.58
C LYS A 35 1.75 4.16 18.17
N ASN A 36 2.93 4.39 17.59
CA ASN A 36 3.93 5.33 18.06
C ASN A 36 4.06 6.58 17.18
N ASP A 37 3.37 6.62 16.04
CA ASP A 37 3.34 7.74 15.09
C ASP A 37 1.90 8.16 14.83
N LYS A 38 1.43 9.17 15.56
CA LYS A 38 0.06 9.67 15.49
C LYS A 38 -0.34 10.22 14.11
N THR A 39 0.61 10.79 13.38
CA THR A 39 0.35 11.26 12.01
C THR A 39 0.15 10.07 11.07
N PHE A 40 0.96 9.04 11.21
CA PHE A 40 0.78 7.80 10.44
C PHE A 40 -0.52 7.07 10.81
N GLU A 41 -0.86 7.02 12.11
CA GLU A 41 -2.15 6.48 12.55
C GLU A 41 -3.32 7.20 11.90
N LYS A 42 -3.30 8.55 11.91
CA LYS A 42 -4.33 9.37 11.26
C LYS A 42 -4.39 9.13 9.75
N SER A 43 -3.24 9.03 9.08
CA SER A 43 -3.19 8.78 7.63
C SER A 43 -3.82 7.45 7.25
N LEU A 44 -3.59 6.37 8.03
CA LEU A 44 -4.23 5.09 7.80
C LEU A 44 -5.74 5.11 8.10
N LYS A 45 -6.14 5.77 9.20
CA LYS A 45 -7.56 5.88 9.59
C LYS A 45 -8.40 6.75 8.66
N SER A 46 -7.78 7.73 7.99
CA SER A 46 -8.43 8.63 7.02
C SER A 46 -8.46 8.08 5.60
N SER A 47 -7.99 6.86 5.38
CA SER A 47 -8.10 6.18 4.10
C SER A 47 -9.55 5.88 3.78
N ASP A 48 -9.97 6.11 2.53
CA ASP A 48 -11.29 5.71 2.07
C ASP A 48 -11.39 4.18 2.00
N ILE A 49 -10.27 3.54 1.65
CA ILE A 49 -10.11 2.09 1.61
C ILE A 49 -8.79 1.71 2.26
N LEU A 50 -8.85 0.83 3.26
CA LEU A 50 -7.68 0.29 3.94
C LEU A 50 -7.61 -1.22 3.70
N LEU A 51 -6.75 -1.65 2.78
CA LEU A 51 -6.62 -3.03 2.34
C LEU A 51 -5.86 -3.90 3.35
N PRO A 52 -6.32 -5.12 3.63
CA PRO A 52 -5.64 -6.07 4.51
C PRO A 52 -4.42 -6.69 3.83
N ASP A 53 -3.25 -6.10 4.00
CA ASP A 53 -1.99 -6.61 3.46
C ASP A 53 -1.30 -7.55 4.45
N GLY A 54 -1.29 -8.80 4.11
CA GLY A 54 -0.66 -9.85 4.90
C GLY A 54 -1.62 -10.69 5.73
N ILE A 55 -1.22 -11.96 5.91
CA ILE A 55 -2.03 -12.97 6.58
C ILE A 55 -2.31 -12.63 8.05
N GLY A 56 -1.41 -11.87 8.70
CA GLY A 56 -1.59 -11.46 10.10
C GLY A 56 -2.85 -10.62 10.33
N ILE A 57 -3.18 -9.72 9.39
CA ILE A 57 -4.41 -8.91 9.46
C ILE A 57 -5.66 -9.79 9.29
N VAL A 58 -5.62 -10.70 8.31
CA VAL A 58 -6.71 -11.66 8.06
C VAL A 58 -6.96 -12.55 9.28
N TRP A 59 -5.89 -13.08 9.86
CA TRP A 59 -5.96 -13.89 11.07
C TRP A 59 -6.52 -13.11 12.25
N ALA A 60 -6.06 -11.88 12.47
CA ALA A 60 -6.54 -11.05 13.58
C ALA A 60 -8.03 -10.69 13.43
N GLU A 61 -8.50 -10.40 12.20
CA GLU A 61 -9.92 -10.14 11.95
C GLU A 61 -10.77 -11.37 12.25
N LYS A 62 -10.33 -12.56 11.80
CA LYS A 62 -11.00 -13.82 12.13
C LYS A 62 -11.02 -14.09 13.63
N PHE A 63 -9.89 -13.86 14.31
CA PHE A 63 -9.75 -14.15 15.74
C PHE A 63 -10.57 -13.20 16.62
N LEU A 64 -10.54 -11.90 16.34
CA LEU A 64 -11.24 -10.88 17.14
C LEU A 64 -12.73 -10.81 16.85
N ASN A 65 -13.10 -10.77 15.57
CA ASN A 65 -14.44 -10.45 15.11
C ASN A 65 -15.19 -11.65 14.51
N ASN A 66 -14.57 -12.82 14.46
CA ASN A 66 -15.09 -14.03 13.78
C ASN A 66 -15.47 -13.78 12.31
N HIS A 67 -14.81 -12.81 11.66
CA HIS A 67 -15.10 -12.38 10.30
C HIS A 67 -13.99 -12.82 9.35
N ASN A 68 -14.36 -13.52 8.27
CA ASN A 68 -13.43 -13.99 7.25
C ASN A 68 -13.26 -12.93 6.17
N ILE A 69 -12.06 -12.38 6.06
CA ILE A 69 -11.67 -11.48 4.98
C ILE A 69 -10.59 -12.11 4.12
N LYS A 70 -10.43 -11.63 2.91
CA LYS A 70 -9.34 -12.05 2.01
C LYS A 70 -8.16 -11.09 2.12
N LYS A 71 -6.93 -11.63 2.11
CA LYS A 71 -5.73 -10.81 1.95
C LYS A 71 -5.75 -10.13 0.58
N ILE A 72 -5.48 -8.82 0.57
CA ILE A 72 -5.30 -8.01 -0.64
C ILE A 72 -4.02 -7.22 -0.46
N ALA A 73 -2.96 -7.62 -1.16
CA ALA A 73 -1.69 -6.90 -1.13
C ALA A 73 -1.68 -5.73 -2.13
N GLY A 74 -0.78 -4.77 -1.92
CA GLY A 74 -0.61 -3.67 -2.87
C GLY A 74 -0.31 -4.13 -4.31
N PHE A 75 0.34 -5.28 -4.48
CA PHE A 75 0.59 -5.86 -5.81
C PHE A 75 -0.70 -6.40 -6.47
N ASP A 76 -1.64 -6.93 -5.70
CA ASP A 76 -2.92 -7.43 -6.22
C ASP A 76 -3.78 -6.23 -6.70
N LEU A 77 -3.78 -5.13 -5.92
CA LEU A 77 -4.40 -3.86 -6.31
C LEU A 77 -3.75 -3.29 -7.59
N PHE A 78 -2.43 -3.29 -7.66
CA PHE A 78 -1.68 -2.81 -8.83
C PHE A 78 -2.09 -3.54 -10.10
N LEU A 79 -2.04 -4.87 -10.11
CA LEU A 79 -2.41 -5.67 -11.29
C LEU A 79 -3.86 -5.43 -11.69
N PHE A 80 -4.76 -5.42 -10.71
CA PHE A 80 -6.19 -5.18 -10.96
C PHE A 80 -6.43 -3.82 -11.63
N LEU A 81 -5.81 -2.74 -11.11
CA LEU A 81 -6.00 -1.40 -11.66
C LEU A 81 -5.32 -1.21 -13.02
N MET A 82 -4.14 -1.82 -13.22
CA MET A 82 -3.47 -1.76 -14.53
C MET A 82 -4.28 -2.46 -15.63
N GLU A 83 -4.88 -3.62 -15.32
CA GLU A 83 -5.78 -4.32 -16.24
C GLU A 83 -7.03 -3.49 -16.54
N LYS A 84 -7.67 -2.92 -15.51
CA LYS A 84 -8.81 -2.02 -15.67
C LYS A 84 -8.47 -0.83 -16.56
N LEU A 85 -7.39 -0.12 -16.28
CA LEU A 85 -6.95 1.04 -17.07
C LEU A 85 -6.64 0.66 -18.52
N ASN A 86 -6.05 -0.51 -18.77
CA ASN A 86 -5.74 -0.96 -20.11
C ASN A 86 -7.03 -1.24 -20.93
N ASN A 87 -8.07 -1.73 -20.28
CA ASN A 87 -9.38 -1.98 -20.94
C ASN A 87 -10.15 -0.66 -21.20
N GLU A 88 -9.89 0.37 -20.42
CA GLU A 88 -10.60 1.66 -20.46
C GLU A 88 -9.79 2.77 -21.16
N ASN A 89 -8.60 2.47 -21.70
CA ASN A 89 -7.64 3.46 -22.23
C ASN A 89 -7.31 4.57 -21.21
N GLY A 90 -7.17 4.19 -19.94
CA GLY A 90 -6.99 5.11 -18.83
C GLY A 90 -5.56 5.60 -18.67
N ALA A 91 -5.35 6.45 -17.65
CA ALA A 91 -4.09 7.10 -17.37
C ALA A 91 -3.56 6.74 -15.97
N VAL A 92 -2.26 6.39 -15.88
CA VAL A 92 -1.59 6.06 -14.62
C VAL A 92 -0.36 6.93 -14.41
N PHE A 93 -0.13 7.36 -13.17
CA PHE A 93 1.09 8.06 -12.78
C PHE A 93 1.84 7.30 -11.69
N PHE A 94 3.15 7.12 -11.90
CA PHE A 94 4.05 6.47 -10.93
C PHE A 94 4.88 7.52 -10.21
N LEU A 95 4.63 7.73 -8.92
CA LEU A 95 5.33 8.69 -8.09
C LEU A 95 6.21 7.97 -7.06
N GLY A 96 7.51 8.17 -7.12
CA GLY A 96 8.45 7.52 -6.19
C GLY A 96 9.50 6.67 -6.89
N ALA A 97 10.23 5.88 -6.11
CA ALA A 97 11.37 5.07 -6.55
C ALA A 97 12.50 5.88 -7.24
N SER A 98 13.52 5.20 -7.74
CA SER A 98 14.58 5.81 -8.53
C SER A 98 14.17 5.96 -10.00
N GLN A 99 14.82 6.88 -10.70
CA GLN A 99 14.61 7.06 -12.13
C GLN A 99 14.82 5.77 -12.92
N GLU A 100 15.85 4.97 -12.56
CA GLU A 100 16.12 3.69 -13.18
C GLU A 100 14.94 2.71 -13.01
N THR A 101 14.38 2.64 -11.79
CA THR A 101 13.21 1.79 -11.51
C THR A 101 12.00 2.23 -12.32
N LEU A 102 11.75 3.54 -12.43
CA LEU A 102 10.64 4.08 -13.23
C LEU A 102 10.79 3.79 -14.73
N ILE A 103 12.01 3.85 -15.26
CA ILE A 103 12.29 3.48 -16.66
C ILE A 103 11.94 2.01 -16.90
N LYS A 104 12.36 1.10 -16.01
CA LYS A 104 12.02 -0.34 -16.11
C LYS A 104 10.50 -0.56 -16.03
N ILE A 105 9.81 0.14 -15.12
CA ILE A 105 8.36 0.09 -15.02
C ILE A 105 7.72 0.53 -16.33
N LYS A 106 8.14 1.68 -16.88
CA LYS A 106 7.59 2.23 -18.12
C LYS A 106 7.75 1.26 -19.30
N ILE A 107 8.95 0.71 -19.49
CA ILE A 107 9.21 -0.27 -20.56
C ILE A 107 8.29 -1.48 -20.44
N LYS A 108 8.17 -2.03 -19.22
CA LYS A 108 7.33 -3.21 -18.97
C LYS A 108 5.85 -2.91 -19.13
N CYS A 109 5.37 -1.77 -18.59
CA CYS A 109 3.99 -1.35 -18.75
C CYS A 109 3.60 -1.15 -20.22
N ASN A 110 4.44 -0.49 -21.03
CA ASN A 110 4.15 -0.30 -22.45
C ASN A 110 4.00 -1.63 -23.21
N SER A 111 4.70 -2.69 -22.76
CA SER A 111 4.56 -4.03 -23.34
C SER A 111 3.35 -4.78 -22.84
N GLU A 112 3.04 -4.70 -21.55
CA GLU A 112 1.96 -5.49 -20.90
C GLU A 112 0.60 -4.79 -20.99
N TYR A 113 0.58 -3.43 -21.00
CA TYR A 113 -0.62 -2.59 -20.96
C TYR A 113 -0.52 -1.47 -22.00
N PRO A 114 -0.59 -1.82 -23.32
CA PRO A 114 -0.30 -0.87 -24.41
C PRO A 114 -1.31 0.29 -24.53
N ASN A 115 -2.51 0.14 -23.96
CA ASN A 115 -3.56 1.15 -24.04
C ASN A 115 -3.52 2.16 -22.88
N VAL A 116 -2.57 2.00 -21.92
CA VAL A 116 -2.49 2.88 -20.75
C VAL A 116 -1.57 4.06 -21.01
N SER A 117 -2.05 5.28 -20.78
CA SER A 117 -1.21 6.48 -20.76
C SER A 117 -0.36 6.50 -19.48
N LEU A 118 0.99 6.67 -19.62
CA LEU A 118 1.93 6.52 -18.51
C LEU A 118 2.66 7.84 -18.20
N GLY A 119 2.50 8.35 -16.98
CA GLY A 119 3.32 9.39 -16.39
C GLY A 119 4.17 8.88 -15.24
N CYS A 120 5.29 9.53 -14.94
CA CYS A 120 6.11 9.16 -13.79
C CYS A 120 6.99 10.32 -13.32
N TYR A 121 7.28 10.35 -12.02
CA TYR A 121 8.22 11.28 -11.41
C TYR A 121 9.01 10.62 -10.27
N SER A 122 10.34 10.77 -10.30
CA SER A 122 11.24 10.32 -9.23
C SER A 122 11.59 11.52 -8.35
N PRO A 123 11.01 11.62 -7.13
CA PRO A 123 11.36 12.69 -6.21
C PRO A 123 12.76 12.50 -5.63
N PRO A 124 13.39 13.54 -5.07
CA PRO A 124 14.70 13.43 -4.45
C PRO A 124 14.69 12.43 -3.29
N PHE A 125 15.78 11.67 -3.14
CA PHE A 125 15.91 10.68 -2.08
C PHE A 125 16.24 11.36 -0.75
N LYS A 126 15.21 11.75 -0.01
CA LYS A 126 15.29 12.44 1.30
C LYS A 126 14.43 11.71 2.34
N ALA A 127 14.79 11.82 3.61
CA ALA A 127 13.97 11.29 4.71
C ALA A 127 12.63 12.02 4.83
N VAL A 128 12.65 13.35 4.70
CA VAL A 128 11.49 14.23 4.72
C VAL A 128 11.55 15.14 3.49
N PHE A 129 10.44 15.32 2.82
CA PHE A 129 10.32 16.27 1.71
C PHE A 129 10.11 17.68 2.25
N THR A 130 10.68 18.67 1.55
CA THR A 130 10.35 20.09 1.75
C THR A 130 9.01 20.40 1.10
N ASP A 131 8.47 21.58 1.40
CA ASP A 131 7.24 22.06 0.73
C ASP A 131 7.47 22.27 -0.78
N GLU A 132 8.67 22.69 -1.19
CA GLU A 132 9.04 22.80 -2.61
C GLU A 132 9.09 21.43 -3.30
N ASP A 133 9.71 20.41 -2.66
CA ASP A 133 9.68 19.04 -3.17
C ASP A 133 8.23 18.55 -3.36
N SER A 134 7.39 18.78 -2.36
CA SER A 134 6.00 18.35 -2.37
C SER A 134 5.16 19.10 -3.39
N THR A 135 5.35 20.41 -3.52
CA THR A 135 4.71 21.25 -4.54
C THR A 135 5.07 20.76 -5.95
N LYS A 136 6.35 20.46 -6.18
CA LYS A 136 6.80 19.89 -7.46
C LYS A 136 6.15 18.55 -7.74
N MET A 137 6.09 17.66 -6.75
CA MET A 137 5.43 16.36 -6.89
C MET A 137 3.95 16.50 -7.23
N CYS A 138 3.23 17.43 -6.56
CA CYS A 138 1.83 17.73 -6.88
C CYS A 138 1.66 18.29 -8.29
N ASN A 139 2.52 19.21 -8.71
CA ASN A 139 2.46 19.80 -10.04
C ASN A 139 2.68 18.78 -11.16
N GLU A 140 3.65 17.87 -11.00
CA GLU A 140 3.91 16.78 -11.96
C GLU A 140 2.66 15.87 -12.12
N VAL A 141 2.04 15.47 -11.00
CA VAL A 141 0.82 14.68 -11.01
C VAL A 141 -0.35 15.45 -11.64
N ASN A 142 -0.54 16.72 -11.25
CA ASN A 142 -1.68 17.53 -11.66
C ASN A 142 -1.61 17.94 -13.14
N THR A 143 -0.41 18.10 -13.69
CA THR A 143 -0.19 18.33 -15.13
C THR A 143 -0.62 17.10 -15.94
N PHE A 144 -0.35 15.91 -15.44
CA PHE A 144 -0.70 14.67 -16.11
C PHE A 144 -2.17 14.24 -15.91
N LYS A 145 -2.79 14.55 -14.76
CA LYS A 145 -4.20 14.25 -14.40
C LYS A 145 -4.53 12.76 -14.52
N PRO A 146 -3.88 11.89 -13.76
CA PRO A 146 -4.10 10.44 -13.87
C PRO A 146 -5.44 9.99 -13.31
N ASP A 147 -5.98 8.89 -13.83
CA ASP A 147 -7.07 8.15 -13.21
C ASP A 147 -6.57 7.43 -11.93
N VAL A 148 -5.32 6.92 -12.00
CA VAL A 148 -4.67 6.25 -10.86
C VAL A 148 -3.28 6.83 -10.62
N LEU A 149 -3.05 7.30 -9.39
CA LEU A 149 -1.74 7.69 -8.88
C LEU A 149 -1.21 6.57 -7.98
N PHE A 150 -0.21 5.84 -8.44
CA PHE A 150 0.54 4.92 -7.59
C PHE A 150 1.72 5.63 -6.92
N ILE A 151 1.84 5.43 -5.60
CA ILE A 151 2.95 5.97 -4.82
C ILE A 151 3.80 4.83 -4.30
N GLY A 152 5.05 4.77 -4.78
CA GLY A 152 6.05 3.75 -4.47
C GLY A 152 7.17 4.29 -3.58
N MET A 153 6.85 4.61 -2.34
CA MET A 153 7.82 5.02 -1.32
C MET A 153 7.76 4.08 -0.12
N THR A 154 8.70 4.21 0.81
CA THR A 154 8.69 3.40 2.04
C THR A 154 7.67 3.96 3.04
N ALA A 155 6.81 3.08 3.59
CA ALA A 155 5.96 3.46 4.73
C ALA A 155 6.84 3.86 5.96
N PRO A 156 6.42 4.84 6.75
CA PRO A 156 5.17 5.61 6.74
C PRO A 156 5.19 6.87 5.85
N LYS A 157 6.26 7.09 5.08
CA LYS A 157 6.47 8.34 4.33
C LYS A 157 5.39 8.58 3.27
N GLN A 158 5.03 7.56 2.49
CA GLN A 158 4.02 7.67 1.44
C GLN A 158 2.63 8.00 2.00
N GLU A 159 2.20 7.31 3.05
CA GLU A 159 0.87 7.53 3.63
C GLU A 159 0.76 8.91 4.30
N LYS A 160 1.83 9.34 4.98
CA LYS A 160 1.89 10.68 5.58
C LYS A 160 1.90 11.79 4.52
N TRP A 161 2.62 11.59 3.41
CA TRP A 161 2.63 12.54 2.31
C TRP A 161 1.25 12.63 1.65
N ILE A 162 0.60 11.50 1.37
CA ILE A 162 -0.79 11.49 0.85
C ILE A 162 -1.72 12.24 1.80
N PHE A 163 -1.65 11.95 3.10
CA PHE A 163 -2.50 12.57 4.10
C PHE A 163 -2.42 14.11 4.10
N ASN A 164 -1.20 14.66 3.91
CA ASN A 164 -0.97 16.09 3.88
C ASN A 164 -1.38 16.74 2.56
N TYR A 165 -1.22 16.05 1.43
CA TYR A 165 -1.32 16.67 0.10
C TYR A 165 -2.47 16.13 -0.77
N LYS A 166 -3.26 15.16 -0.31
CA LYS A 166 -4.36 14.57 -1.11
C LYS A 166 -5.34 15.60 -1.68
N ASN A 167 -5.63 16.67 -0.94
CA ASN A 167 -6.56 17.71 -1.38
C ASN A 167 -5.98 18.63 -2.47
N GLN A 168 -4.67 18.54 -2.73
CA GLN A 168 -3.98 19.29 -3.77
C GLN A 168 -3.73 18.43 -5.02
N LEU A 169 -4.08 17.13 -4.98
CA LEU A 169 -3.84 16.17 -6.05
C LEU A 169 -5.08 16.03 -6.95
N ASN A 170 -4.88 16.17 -8.24
CA ASN A 170 -5.91 15.92 -9.25
C ASN A 170 -5.74 14.50 -9.82
N ALA A 171 -6.10 13.49 -9.03
CA ALA A 171 -6.10 12.09 -9.40
C ALA A 171 -7.39 11.43 -8.88
N LYS A 172 -8.03 10.55 -9.67
CA LYS A 172 -9.25 9.88 -9.22
C LYS A 172 -8.97 8.88 -8.09
N ASN A 173 -7.85 8.17 -8.15
CA ASN A 173 -7.47 7.20 -7.12
C ASN A 173 -6.00 7.35 -6.73
N ILE A 174 -5.72 7.46 -5.45
CA ILE A 174 -4.37 7.60 -4.89
C ILE A 174 -4.07 6.34 -4.09
N CYS A 175 -3.09 5.55 -4.55
CA CYS A 175 -2.78 4.23 -4.01
C CYS A 175 -1.36 4.15 -3.45
N SER A 176 -1.20 3.94 -2.15
CA SER A 176 0.11 3.66 -1.56
C SER A 176 0.45 2.18 -1.69
N ILE A 177 1.40 1.83 -2.54
CA ILE A 177 1.75 0.44 -2.85
C ILE A 177 3.20 0.04 -2.52
N GLY A 178 4.02 1.01 -2.11
CA GLY A 178 5.38 0.78 -1.59
C GLY A 178 6.27 -0.03 -2.52
N ALA A 179 6.75 -1.18 -2.02
CA ALA A 179 7.71 -2.04 -2.72
C ALA A 179 7.19 -2.72 -4.00
N VAL A 180 5.96 -2.47 -4.41
CA VAL A 180 5.41 -2.99 -5.67
C VAL A 180 6.21 -2.52 -6.87
N PHE A 181 6.72 -1.29 -6.83
CA PHE A 181 7.59 -0.75 -7.89
C PHE A 181 8.82 -1.61 -8.11
N ASP A 182 9.51 -2.02 -7.03
CA ASP A 182 10.68 -2.87 -7.13
C ASP A 182 10.36 -4.28 -7.63
N PHE A 183 9.22 -4.84 -7.23
CA PHE A 183 8.77 -6.14 -7.73
C PHE A 183 8.40 -6.10 -9.21
N TYR A 184 7.66 -5.08 -9.61
CA TYR A 184 7.20 -4.96 -10.99
C TYR A 184 8.35 -4.61 -11.94
N ALA A 185 9.29 -3.75 -11.51
CA ALA A 185 10.51 -3.45 -12.25
C ALA A 185 11.50 -4.64 -12.34
N GLY A 186 11.29 -5.72 -11.57
CA GLY A 186 12.20 -6.85 -11.53
C GLY A 186 13.47 -6.63 -10.70
N ASN A 187 13.58 -5.53 -9.96
CA ASN A 187 14.71 -5.26 -9.06
C ASN A 187 14.75 -6.24 -7.88
N VAL A 188 13.59 -6.74 -7.46
CA VAL A 188 13.44 -7.71 -6.37
C VAL A 188 12.52 -8.84 -6.80
N ASN A 189 12.98 -10.07 -6.69
CA ASN A 189 12.14 -11.23 -6.97
C ASN A 189 11.09 -11.43 -5.90
N ARG A 190 9.84 -11.52 -6.30
CA ARG A 190 8.73 -11.88 -5.42
C ARG A 190 8.83 -13.35 -5.00
N ALA A 191 8.22 -13.70 -3.88
CA ALA A 191 8.17 -15.10 -3.44
C ALA A 191 7.41 -15.97 -4.46
N PRO A 192 7.76 -17.27 -4.58
CA PRO A 192 7.01 -18.22 -5.40
C PRO A 192 5.52 -18.23 -5.05
N LYS A 193 4.67 -18.48 -6.07
CA LYS A 193 3.20 -18.42 -5.92
C LYS A 193 2.66 -19.30 -4.78
N PHE A 194 3.25 -20.48 -4.54
CA PHE A 194 2.82 -21.34 -3.44
C PHE A 194 3.11 -20.75 -2.06
N ILE A 195 4.26 -20.07 -1.86
CA ILE A 195 4.60 -19.36 -0.61
C ILE A 195 3.63 -18.19 -0.38
N ILE A 196 3.27 -17.47 -1.45
CA ILE A 196 2.30 -16.38 -1.39
C ILE A 196 0.91 -16.91 -0.99
N ARG A 197 0.47 -18.04 -1.56
CA ARG A 197 -0.81 -18.70 -1.21
C ARG A 197 -0.87 -19.15 0.25
N LEU A 198 0.25 -19.60 0.80
CA LEU A 198 0.37 -19.96 2.23
C LEU A 198 0.44 -18.73 3.16
N GLY A 199 0.48 -17.52 2.61
CA GLY A 199 0.62 -16.29 3.41
C GLY A 199 2.02 -16.05 3.99
N LEU A 200 3.03 -16.80 3.53
CA LEU A 200 4.41 -16.79 4.04
C LEU A 200 5.35 -15.88 3.23
N GLU A 201 4.83 -15.01 2.37
CA GLU A 201 5.63 -14.06 1.59
C GLU A 201 6.50 -13.17 2.48
N TRP A 202 5.96 -12.71 3.62
CA TRP A 202 6.70 -11.92 4.59
C TRP A 202 7.92 -12.66 5.18
N LEU A 203 7.80 -13.96 5.43
CA LEU A 203 8.88 -14.79 5.96
C LEU A 203 9.98 -14.98 4.91
N HIS A 204 9.62 -15.36 3.68
CA HIS A 204 10.54 -15.47 2.56
C HIS A 204 11.33 -14.18 2.30
N ARG A 205 10.66 -13.02 2.36
CA ARG A 205 11.31 -11.72 2.23
C ARG A 205 12.25 -11.42 3.41
N SER A 206 11.84 -11.80 4.61
CA SER A 206 12.66 -11.63 5.82
C SER A 206 13.97 -12.42 5.74
N MET A 207 13.95 -13.62 5.19
CA MET A 207 15.16 -14.45 5.00
C MET A 207 16.15 -13.82 4.00
N LYS A 208 15.68 -13.02 3.04
CA LYS A 208 16.50 -12.36 2.03
C LYS A 208 17.04 -10.99 2.45
N SER A 209 16.57 -10.42 3.56
CA SER A 209 16.95 -9.07 3.99
C SER A 209 17.03 -8.96 5.51
N LYS A 210 18.24 -8.73 6.05
CA LYS A 210 18.46 -8.50 7.49
C LYS A 210 17.56 -7.38 8.05
N ARG A 211 17.34 -6.31 7.27
CA ARG A 211 16.44 -5.20 7.65
C ARG A 211 15.00 -5.68 7.82
N LEU A 212 14.47 -6.45 6.86
CA LEU A 212 13.11 -6.98 6.91
C LEU A 212 12.96 -8.03 8.00
N PHE A 213 13.97 -8.86 8.23
CA PHE A 213 14.00 -9.83 9.32
C PHE A 213 13.84 -9.13 10.67
N LYS A 214 14.73 -8.16 11.00
CA LYS A 214 14.66 -7.40 12.25
C LYS A 214 13.30 -6.70 12.42
N ARG A 215 12.81 -6.08 11.35
CA ARG A 215 11.51 -5.42 11.30
C ARG A 215 10.37 -6.36 11.69
N ASN A 216 10.26 -7.49 11.00
CA ASN A 216 9.15 -8.43 11.16
C ASN A 216 9.26 -9.20 12.47
N PHE A 217 10.48 -9.54 12.91
CA PHE A 217 10.72 -10.20 14.19
C PHE A 217 10.31 -9.34 15.41
N ILE A 218 10.37 -8.02 15.29
CA ILE A 218 9.90 -7.10 16.33
C ILE A 218 8.40 -6.84 16.20
N SER A 219 7.92 -6.61 14.98
CA SER A 219 6.54 -6.15 14.79
C SER A 219 5.50 -7.26 14.89
N ASN A 220 5.77 -8.46 14.37
CA ASN A 220 4.79 -9.54 14.40
C ASN A 220 4.44 -9.99 15.83
N PRO A 221 5.41 -10.22 16.76
CA PRO A 221 5.07 -10.56 18.14
C PRO A 221 4.27 -9.46 18.85
N LYS A 222 4.64 -8.18 18.64
CA LYS A 222 3.90 -7.05 19.22
C LYS A 222 2.46 -7.00 18.73
N PHE A 223 2.26 -7.19 17.42
CA PHE A 223 0.92 -7.23 16.82
C PHE A 223 0.08 -8.39 17.39
N ILE A 224 0.68 -9.58 17.51
CA ILE A 224 0.00 -10.76 18.08
C ILE A 224 -0.37 -10.50 19.54
N LEU A 225 0.55 -9.98 20.35
CA LEU A 225 0.29 -9.65 21.76
C LEU A 225 -0.85 -8.63 21.90
N ASP A 226 -0.88 -7.59 21.09
CA ASP A 226 -1.96 -6.61 21.11
C ASP A 226 -3.30 -7.22 20.70
N THR A 227 -3.29 -8.09 19.71
CA THR A 227 -4.48 -8.83 19.27
C THR A 227 -5.02 -9.72 20.40
N LEU A 228 -4.15 -10.47 21.08
CA LEU A 228 -4.52 -11.31 22.22
C LEU A 228 -5.07 -10.47 23.39
N LYS A 229 -4.37 -9.40 23.78
CA LYS A 229 -4.84 -8.50 24.84
C LYS A 229 -6.23 -7.94 24.55
N THR A 230 -6.47 -7.50 23.31
CA THR A 230 -7.79 -6.99 22.90
C THR A 230 -8.88 -8.06 23.02
N LYS A 231 -8.59 -9.31 22.63
CA LYS A 231 -9.55 -10.41 22.77
C LYS A 231 -9.91 -10.71 24.23
N PHE A 232 -8.90 -10.74 25.11
CA PHE A 232 -9.13 -10.97 26.53
C PHE A 232 -9.91 -9.82 27.17
N PHE A 233 -9.58 -8.56 26.83
CA PHE A 233 -10.30 -7.39 27.32
C PHE A 233 -11.78 -7.41 26.91
N ILE A 234 -12.08 -7.75 25.65
CA ILE A 234 -13.47 -7.88 25.16
C ILE A 234 -14.21 -8.99 25.90
N LYS A 235 -13.53 -10.07 26.29
CA LYS A 235 -14.13 -11.18 27.06
C LYS A 235 -14.48 -10.77 28.50
N THR A 236 -13.74 -9.85 29.09
CA THR A 236 -13.95 -9.39 30.48
C THR A 236 -15.11 -8.41 30.62
N ILE A 237 -15.51 -7.75 29.51
CA ILE A 237 -16.62 -6.75 29.50
C ILE A 237 -17.97 -7.39 29.10
N LYS A 238 -17.98 -8.61 28.59
CA LYS A 238 -19.20 -9.39 28.30
C LYS A 238 -19.51 -10.34 29.44
#